data_abb959c9b04e23e6c0e059efe4bcf25b
#
_entry.id   abb959c9b04e23e6c0e059efe4bcf25b
#
_cell.length_a   1.000
_cell.length_b   1.000
_cell.length_c   1.000
_cell.angle_alpha   90.00
_cell.angle_beta   90.00
_cell.angle_gamma   90.00
#
_symmetry.space_group_name_H-M   'P 1'
#
loop_
_entity.id
_entity.type
_entity.pdbx_description
1 polymer ?
#
loop_
_entity_poly.entity_id
_entity_poly.type
_entity_poly.pdbx_seq_one_letter_code
_entity_poly.pdbx_strand_id
1 'polypeptide(L)'
;MTEGLRQQQLVPIAAESLVVTARSELPAHLAAILLGPDGAIHDETDFVFGTQSEARGLRLAAPGMAPAPTLHIELSSIPHAATTVRVVLALDNPHRTFAEADAPALTVADSQGGEVYRGTFDGVGAVSAVVALDIERSGAGWGITVVARGHAGGFAAVLAESHVQVGSRPDRREQVDATVLPGDRPLGLVPGQVVRLRTGAGPTLDMVRLGLGWDPVPGHKLVGGAATPADLDAAALMFDRDHHLLDAVYFAQLSSNDGAVRHLGDSMTGEGGGENEVITVDLSRIHPQVATVILVVTSYHGHSFDSIRNAFCRLVDAGTGAELAHLDLHGGGPHTGMVMAKLYLAATGWKMQAIGEPIYATHPGEAVHQLTHHLA
;
A
#
# COMPACT_ATOMS: atom_id res chain seq x y z
N MET A 1 30.22 24.35 -11.06
CA MET A 1 28.88 24.84 -11.45
C MET A 1 28.21 23.70 -12.18
N THR A 2 27.49 22.86 -11.45
CA THR A 2 26.69 21.77 -12.03
C THR A 2 25.39 22.43 -12.50
N GLU A 3 25.24 22.61 -13.83
CA GLU A 3 23.97 23.02 -14.42
C GLU A 3 22.90 22.03 -14.01
N GLY A 4 21.82 22.50 -13.39
CA GLY A 4 20.66 21.67 -13.08
C GLY A 4 20.15 21.01 -14.34
N LEU A 5 20.06 19.68 -14.33
CA LEU A 5 19.49 18.89 -15.45
C LEU A 5 18.08 19.41 -15.73
N ARG A 6 17.80 19.71 -16.99
CA ARG A 6 16.44 20.04 -17.44
C ARG A 6 15.59 18.77 -17.40
N GLN A 7 14.33 18.90 -17.03
CA GLN A 7 13.37 17.78 -17.13
C GLN A 7 13.50 17.11 -18.51
N GLN A 8 13.50 15.74 -18.49
CA GLN A 8 13.56 14.88 -19.69
C GLN A 8 14.91 14.78 -20.44
N GLN A 9 16.01 15.25 -19.86
CA GLN A 9 17.32 15.00 -20.46
C GLN A 9 17.95 13.76 -19.80
N LEU A 10 18.23 12.72 -20.58
CA LEU A 10 18.95 11.52 -20.14
C LEU A 10 20.45 11.84 -19.99
N VAL A 11 21.00 11.65 -18.79
CA VAL A 11 22.42 11.82 -18.50
C VAL A 11 23.04 10.44 -18.28
N PRO A 12 24.03 10.05 -19.10
CA PRO A 12 24.69 8.75 -18.98
C PRO A 12 25.36 8.57 -17.61
N ILE A 13 25.26 7.37 -17.03
CA ILE A 13 25.93 6.95 -15.80
C ILE A 13 27.09 6.05 -16.17
N ALA A 14 28.29 6.37 -15.65
CA ALA A 14 29.47 5.53 -15.82
C ALA A 14 29.70 4.55 -14.64
N ALA A 15 28.94 4.73 -13.55
CA ALA A 15 29.07 3.92 -12.33
C ALA A 15 28.27 2.61 -12.43
N GLU A 16 28.75 1.56 -11.77
CA GLU A 16 28.04 0.28 -11.63
C GLU A 16 27.08 0.26 -10.43
N SER A 17 27.31 1.14 -9.46
CA SER A 17 26.45 1.29 -8.28
C SER A 17 26.26 2.76 -7.93
N LEU A 18 25.08 3.06 -7.37
CA LEU A 18 24.65 4.41 -6.98
C LEU A 18 24.17 4.45 -5.55
N VAL A 19 24.35 5.61 -4.92
CA VAL A 19 23.77 5.94 -3.62
C VAL A 19 22.90 7.18 -3.81
N VAL A 20 21.61 7.03 -3.56
CA VAL A 20 20.63 8.12 -3.58
C VAL A 20 20.33 8.54 -2.16
N THR A 21 20.49 9.84 -1.86
CA THR A 21 20.20 10.40 -0.54
C THR A 21 19.17 11.51 -0.69
N ALA A 22 18.11 11.45 0.11
CA ALA A 22 17.07 12.47 0.13
C ALA A 22 17.29 13.46 1.29
N ARG A 23 16.91 14.71 1.06
CA ARG A 23 16.82 15.75 2.08
C ARG A 23 15.42 16.37 2.03
N SER A 24 14.73 16.37 3.17
CA SER A 24 13.45 17.01 3.37
C SER A 24 13.37 17.55 4.78
N GLU A 25 12.72 18.70 5.00
CA GLU A 25 12.43 19.22 6.33
C GLU A 25 11.30 18.43 7.01
N LEU A 26 10.39 17.87 6.22
CA LEU A 26 9.34 16.98 6.71
C LEU A 26 9.86 15.56 6.76
N PRO A 27 9.42 14.75 7.74
CA PRO A 27 9.70 13.33 7.75
C PRO A 27 9.25 12.68 6.42
N ALA A 28 10.19 12.02 5.77
CA ALA A 28 9.99 11.43 4.46
C ALA A 28 10.88 10.21 4.30
N HIS A 29 10.50 9.30 3.41
CA HIS A 29 11.26 8.11 3.07
C HIS A 29 11.48 8.02 1.56
N LEU A 30 12.52 7.30 1.18
CA LEU A 30 12.78 6.91 -0.20
C LEU A 30 12.10 5.58 -0.51
N ALA A 31 11.65 5.47 -1.75
CA ALA A 31 11.23 4.22 -2.36
C ALA A 31 11.88 4.09 -3.73
N ALA A 32 12.01 2.87 -4.22
CA ALA A 32 12.40 2.62 -5.60
C ALA A 32 11.59 1.47 -6.19
N ILE A 33 11.25 1.59 -7.47
CA ILE A 33 10.41 0.66 -8.21
C ILE A 33 11.15 0.24 -9.47
N LEU A 34 11.25 -1.07 -9.73
CA LEU A 34 11.74 -1.61 -10.99
C LEU A 34 10.57 -1.72 -11.98
N LEU A 35 10.72 -1.10 -13.13
CA LEU A 35 9.70 -1.11 -14.17
C LEU A 35 10.22 -1.82 -15.40
N GLY A 36 9.39 -2.63 -16.03
CA GLY A 36 9.64 -3.20 -17.35
C GLY A 36 9.51 -2.18 -18.49
N PRO A 37 9.71 -2.60 -19.74
CA PRO A 37 9.60 -1.74 -20.91
C PRO A 37 8.17 -1.22 -21.16
N ASP A 38 7.17 -1.85 -20.56
CA ASP A 38 5.76 -1.44 -20.57
C ASP A 38 5.42 -0.44 -19.46
N GLY A 39 6.39 -0.09 -18.61
CA GLY A 39 6.19 0.77 -17.45
C GLY A 39 5.53 0.07 -16.26
N ALA A 40 5.42 -1.25 -16.28
CA ALA A 40 4.76 -2.04 -15.26
C ALA A 40 5.75 -2.73 -14.29
N ILE A 41 5.27 -3.02 -13.08
CA ILE A 41 5.92 -3.90 -12.11
C ILE A 41 5.56 -5.34 -12.47
N HIS A 42 6.54 -6.24 -12.54
CA HIS A 42 6.34 -7.63 -12.96
C HIS A 42 6.53 -8.67 -11.86
N ASP A 43 7.11 -8.29 -10.71
CA ASP A 43 7.42 -9.20 -9.62
C ASP A 43 7.29 -8.49 -8.26
N GLU A 44 6.89 -9.23 -7.23
CA GLU A 44 6.77 -8.74 -5.86
C GLU A 44 8.11 -8.24 -5.26
N THR A 45 9.24 -8.65 -5.86
CA THR A 45 10.58 -8.19 -5.49
C THR A 45 11.06 -7.03 -6.35
N ASP A 46 10.18 -6.38 -7.11
CA ASP A 46 10.53 -5.28 -8.03
C ASP A 46 10.43 -3.89 -7.37
N PHE A 47 10.37 -3.80 -6.05
CA PHE A 47 10.43 -2.49 -5.37
C PHE A 47 11.00 -2.57 -3.96
N VAL A 48 11.42 -1.42 -3.43
CA VAL A 48 11.80 -1.23 -2.03
C VAL A 48 11.03 -0.06 -1.45
N PHE A 49 10.44 -0.26 -0.26
CA PHE A 49 9.71 0.74 0.51
C PHE A 49 9.48 0.24 1.93
N GLY A 50 9.56 1.10 2.94
CA GLY A 50 9.27 0.74 4.33
C GLY A 50 10.12 -0.43 4.83
N THR A 51 9.46 -1.50 5.23
CA THR A 51 10.10 -2.72 5.74
C THR A 51 10.64 -3.64 4.65
N GLN A 52 10.16 -3.52 3.41
CA GLN A 52 10.77 -4.15 2.25
C GLN A 52 12.03 -3.37 1.84
N SER A 53 13.05 -3.47 2.65
CA SER A 53 14.28 -2.68 2.49
C SER A 53 15.23 -3.23 1.44
N GLU A 54 15.02 -4.45 0.93
CA GLU A 54 15.90 -5.09 -0.06
C GLU A 54 15.08 -5.72 -1.19
N ALA A 55 15.52 -5.47 -2.41
CA ALA A 55 15.00 -6.06 -3.63
C ALA A 55 16.13 -6.13 -4.66
N ARG A 56 16.00 -6.93 -5.68
CA ARG A 56 16.90 -7.18 -6.83
C ARG A 56 17.83 -6.00 -7.24
N GLY A 57 18.92 -5.80 -6.51
CA GLY A 57 19.85 -4.69 -6.74
C GLY A 57 19.47 -3.37 -6.09
N LEU A 58 18.40 -3.34 -5.28
CA LEU A 58 17.94 -2.18 -4.51
C LEU A 58 18.06 -2.46 -3.02
N ARG A 59 18.49 -1.47 -2.21
CA ARG A 59 18.54 -1.59 -0.76
C ARG A 59 18.36 -0.23 -0.09
N LEU A 60 17.36 -0.11 0.77
CA LEU A 60 17.19 1.03 1.66
C LEU A 60 18.09 0.90 2.90
N ALA A 61 18.69 1.97 3.32
CA ALA A 61 19.38 2.00 4.60
C ALA A 61 18.36 1.88 5.75
N ALA A 62 18.69 1.06 6.75
CA ALA A 62 17.82 0.91 7.92
C ALA A 62 17.62 2.26 8.64
N PRO A 63 16.44 2.51 9.22
CA PRO A 63 16.16 3.74 9.97
C PRO A 63 17.21 3.97 11.07
N GLY A 64 17.76 5.18 11.12
CA GLY A 64 18.80 5.56 12.10
C GLY A 64 20.22 5.09 11.76
N MET A 65 20.44 4.28 10.73
CA MET A 65 21.77 3.88 10.27
C MET A 65 22.42 4.90 9.32
N ALA A 66 21.63 5.79 8.75
CA ALA A 66 22.09 6.90 7.92
C ALA A 66 21.50 8.22 8.43
N PRO A 67 22.20 9.36 8.25
CA PRO A 67 21.73 10.67 8.71
C PRO A 67 20.51 11.19 7.92
N ALA A 68 20.18 10.57 6.80
CA ALA A 68 19.07 10.90 5.92
C ALA A 68 18.57 9.64 5.20
N PRO A 69 17.34 9.64 4.67
CA PRO A 69 16.85 8.53 3.84
C PRO A 69 17.83 8.22 2.72
N THR A 70 18.29 6.97 2.64
CA THR A 70 19.35 6.54 1.70
C THR A 70 18.95 5.25 1.00
N LEU A 71 19.08 5.24 -0.31
CA LEU A 71 18.85 4.10 -1.20
C LEU A 71 20.14 3.73 -1.92
N HIS A 72 20.54 2.48 -1.85
CA HIS A 72 21.65 1.90 -2.61
C HIS A 72 21.10 1.16 -3.82
N ILE A 73 21.68 1.38 -4.98
CA ILE A 73 21.29 0.76 -6.24
C ILE A 73 22.53 0.09 -6.85
N GLU A 74 22.47 -1.23 -7.01
CA GLU A 74 23.50 -2.02 -7.69
C GLU A 74 23.02 -2.32 -9.10
N LEU A 75 23.43 -1.51 -10.07
CA LEU A 75 22.92 -1.54 -11.44
C LEU A 75 23.23 -2.86 -12.17
N SER A 76 24.32 -3.53 -11.81
CA SER A 76 24.70 -4.84 -12.35
C SER A 76 23.76 -5.96 -11.85
N SER A 77 23.11 -5.77 -10.71
CA SER A 77 22.19 -6.73 -10.09
C SER A 77 20.72 -6.51 -10.51
N ILE A 78 20.41 -5.41 -11.22
CA ILE A 78 19.07 -5.16 -11.74
C ILE A 78 18.75 -6.16 -12.86
N PRO A 79 17.61 -6.89 -12.77
CA PRO A 79 17.19 -7.85 -13.78
C PRO A 79 17.14 -7.23 -15.19
N HIS A 80 17.46 -8.02 -16.22
CA HIS A 80 17.39 -7.54 -17.62
C HIS A 80 15.97 -7.17 -18.06
N ALA A 81 14.94 -7.76 -17.45
CA ALA A 81 13.54 -7.44 -17.71
C ALA A 81 13.17 -6.03 -17.22
N ALA A 82 13.85 -5.50 -16.21
CA ALA A 82 13.65 -4.15 -15.73
C ALA A 82 14.46 -3.16 -16.57
N THR A 83 13.78 -2.20 -17.16
CA THR A 83 14.37 -1.14 -17.99
C THR A 83 14.53 0.17 -17.25
N THR A 84 13.81 0.34 -16.13
CA THR A 84 13.79 1.60 -15.36
C THR A 84 13.80 1.30 -13.86
N VAL A 85 14.64 2.04 -13.13
CA VAL A 85 14.55 2.17 -11.66
C VAL A 85 13.96 3.53 -11.37
N ARG A 86 12.70 3.57 -10.94
CA ARG A 86 12.00 4.79 -10.55
C ARG A 86 12.26 5.10 -9.10
N VAL A 87 12.78 6.30 -8.82
CA VAL A 87 13.04 6.77 -7.45
C VAL A 87 11.95 7.72 -7.01
N VAL A 88 11.35 7.41 -5.87
CA VAL A 88 10.23 8.16 -5.28
C VAL A 88 10.63 8.67 -3.90
N LEU A 89 10.27 9.91 -3.61
CA LEU A 89 10.31 10.49 -2.26
C LEU A 89 8.87 10.69 -1.81
N ALA A 90 8.50 10.11 -0.67
CA ALA A 90 7.16 10.23 -0.10
C ALA A 90 7.22 10.71 1.34
N LEU A 91 6.26 11.55 1.75
CA LEU A 91 6.11 11.97 3.14
C LEU A 91 5.60 10.82 4.00
N ASP A 92 6.08 10.72 5.23
CA ASP A 92 5.60 9.75 6.22
C ASP A 92 4.13 10.02 6.59
N ASN A 93 3.73 11.29 6.55
CA ASN A 93 2.35 11.71 6.72
C ASN A 93 1.80 12.29 5.40
N PRO A 94 0.97 11.54 4.66
CA PRO A 94 0.45 11.97 3.36
C PRO A 94 -0.68 13.02 3.44
N HIS A 95 -1.16 13.37 4.64
CA HIS A 95 -2.01 14.56 4.83
C HIS A 95 -1.19 15.86 4.80
N ARG A 96 0.13 15.75 4.91
CA ARG A 96 1.03 16.87 4.71
C ARG A 96 1.48 16.92 3.26
N THR A 97 1.92 18.10 2.86
CA THR A 97 2.40 18.31 1.49
C THR A 97 3.78 18.94 1.49
N PHE A 98 4.56 18.71 0.45
CA PHE A 98 5.86 19.36 0.28
C PHE A 98 5.76 20.89 0.15
N ALA A 99 4.55 21.43 -0.12
CA ALA A 99 4.31 22.88 -0.13
C ALA A 99 4.37 23.52 1.28
N GLU A 100 4.38 22.73 2.35
CA GLU A 100 4.43 23.20 3.75
C GLU A 100 5.86 23.41 4.28
N ALA A 101 6.87 23.10 3.48
CA ALA A 101 8.28 23.15 3.85
C ALA A 101 9.16 23.57 2.66
N ASP A 102 10.46 23.66 2.87
CA ASP A 102 11.42 23.85 1.79
C ASP A 102 11.38 22.69 0.80
N ALA A 103 11.62 23.01 -0.48
CA ALA A 103 11.59 22.01 -1.55
C ALA A 103 12.51 20.83 -1.25
N PRO A 104 12.02 19.58 -1.39
CA PRO A 104 12.85 18.43 -1.15
C PRO A 104 13.97 18.32 -2.19
N ALA A 105 15.08 17.71 -1.80
CA ALA A 105 16.26 17.56 -2.64
C ALA A 105 16.74 16.10 -2.66
N LEU A 106 17.32 15.70 -3.78
CA LEU A 106 18.05 14.45 -3.93
C LEU A 106 19.48 14.68 -4.36
N THR A 107 20.37 13.83 -3.85
CA THR A 107 21.74 13.68 -4.33
C THR A 107 21.92 12.23 -4.77
N VAL A 108 22.45 12.03 -5.96
CA VAL A 108 22.89 10.73 -6.47
C VAL A 108 24.41 10.76 -6.57
N ALA A 109 25.07 9.82 -5.92
CA ALA A 109 26.51 9.67 -5.94
C ALA A 109 26.89 8.26 -6.43
N ASP A 110 28.07 8.09 -6.96
CA ASP A 110 28.66 6.77 -7.21
C ASP A 110 29.20 6.14 -5.92
N SER A 111 29.67 4.90 -6.00
CA SER A 111 30.23 4.16 -4.84
C SER A 111 31.51 4.77 -4.26
N GLN A 112 32.16 5.70 -4.97
CA GLN A 112 33.34 6.43 -4.51
C GLN A 112 33.00 7.79 -3.89
N GLY A 113 31.69 8.13 -3.85
CA GLY A 113 31.21 9.43 -3.37
C GLY A 113 31.27 10.54 -4.42
N GLY A 114 31.59 10.21 -5.68
CA GLY A 114 31.52 11.16 -6.79
C GLY A 114 30.07 11.52 -7.09
N GLU A 115 29.76 12.84 -7.07
CA GLU A 115 28.41 13.32 -7.33
C GLU A 115 28.03 13.13 -8.80
N VAL A 116 26.98 12.36 -9.06
CA VAL A 116 26.44 12.10 -10.40
C VAL A 116 25.29 13.09 -10.70
N TYR A 117 24.44 13.35 -9.71
CA TYR A 117 23.32 14.29 -9.81
C TYR A 117 23.02 14.91 -8.47
N ARG A 118 22.62 16.19 -8.48
CA ARG A 118 22.00 16.88 -7.35
C ARG A 118 20.92 17.81 -7.85
N GLY A 119 19.75 17.78 -7.23
CA GLY A 119 18.66 18.68 -7.58
C GLY A 119 17.66 18.86 -6.47
N THR A 120 16.95 19.99 -6.54
CA THR A 120 15.78 20.32 -5.74
C THR A 120 14.53 20.19 -6.59
N PHE A 121 13.41 19.82 -5.96
CA PHE A 121 12.13 19.64 -6.63
C PHE A 121 11.21 20.81 -6.31
N ASP A 122 11.59 22.00 -6.81
CA ASP A 122 10.80 23.21 -6.65
C ASP A 122 9.50 23.10 -7.45
N GLY A 123 8.41 23.63 -6.88
CA GLY A 123 7.14 23.73 -7.58
C GLY A 123 6.35 22.41 -7.74
N VAL A 124 6.73 21.34 -7.01
CA VAL A 124 5.95 20.10 -7.01
C VAL A 124 4.56 20.25 -6.36
N GLY A 125 4.32 21.38 -5.67
CA GLY A 125 2.99 21.77 -5.20
C GLY A 125 2.51 21.04 -3.95
N ALA A 126 1.18 21.03 -3.79
CA ALA A 126 0.51 20.40 -2.65
C ALA A 126 0.40 18.89 -2.88
N VAL A 127 1.52 18.18 -2.81
CA VAL A 127 1.63 16.72 -3.01
C VAL A 127 2.38 16.07 -1.87
N SER A 128 2.06 14.81 -1.59
CA SER A 128 2.70 14.02 -0.53
C SER A 128 3.72 13.01 -1.04
N ALA A 129 3.81 12.81 -2.36
CA ALA A 129 4.89 12.04 -2.98
C ALA A 129 5.38 12.72 -4.26
N VAL A 130 6.64 12.47 -4.59
CA VAL A 130 7.31 12.97 -5.81
C VAL A 130 8.04 11.81 -6.47
N VAL A 131 7.69 11.48 -7.72
CA VAL A 131 8.57 10.72 -8.60
C VAL A 131 9.71 11.65 -8.98
N ALA A 132 10.84 11.43 -8.36
CA ALA A 132 11.97 12.35 -8.44
C ALA A 132 12.77 12.17 -9.71
N LEU A 133 13.20 10.93 -9.96
CA LEU A 133 14.00 10.58 -11.15
C LEU A 133 13.75 9.12 -11.56
N ASP A 134 13.96 8.86 -12.83
CA ASP A 134 14.06 7.54 -13.42
C ASP A 134 15.51 7.27 -13.82
N ILE A 135 16.02 6.10 -13.46
CA ILE A 135 17.32 5.58 -13.89
C ILE A 135 17.01 4.53 -14.95
N GLU A 136 17.34 4.84 -16.22
CA GLU A 136 16.87 4.08 -17.36
C GLU A 136 18.00 3.38 -18.10
N ARG A 137 17.74 2.17 -18.63
CA ARG A 137 18.67 1.50 -19.52
C ARG A 137 18.75 2.24 -20.85
N SER A 138 19.97 2.54 -21.29
CA SER A 138 20.23 3.21 -22.55
C SER A 138 21.42 2.54 -23.26
N GLY A 139 21.14 1.82 -24.33
CA GLY A 139 22.17 1.04 -25.02
C GLY A 139 22.82 -0.02 -24.12
N ALA A 140 24.12 0.06 -23.93
CA ALA A 140 24.88 -0.87 -23.07
C ALA A 140 25.00 -0.39 -21.61
N GLY A 141 24.41 0.74 -21.25
CA GLY A 141 24.58 1.37 -19.93
C GLY A 141 23.27 1.85 -19.32
N TRP A 142 23.42 2.78 -18.40
CA TRP A 142 22.33 3.42 -17.68
C TRP A 142 22.43 4.94 -17.78
N GLY A 143 21.30 5.64 -17.59
CA GLY A 143 21.25 7.10 -17.52
C GLY A 143 20.21 7.58 -16.54
N ILE A 144 20.32 8.82 -16.08
CA ILE A 144 19.35 9.47 -15.18
C ILE A 144 18.48 10.43 -15.99
N THR A 145 17.18 10.33 -15.80
CA THR A 145 16.17 11.28 -16.27
C THR A 145 15.48 11.93 -15.07
N VAL A 146 15.44 13.26 -15.02
CA VAL A 146 14.72 13.98 -13.97
C VAL A 146 13.23 14.02 -14.32
N VAL A 147 12.38 13.45 -13.48
CA VAL A 147 10.93 13.40 -13.67
C VAL A 147 10.23 14.55 -12.95
N ALA A 148 10.51 14.76 -11.67
CA ALA A 148 9.97 15.83 -10.83
C ALA A 148 8.43 15.91 -10.87
N ARG A 149 7.75 14.74 -10.86
CA ARG A 149 6.28 14.66 -10.92
C ARG A 149 5.69 14.41 -9.55
N GLY A 150 4.81 15.32 -9.12
CA GLY A 150 4.12 15.25 -7.85
C GLY A 150 2.85 14.40 -7.90
N HIS A 151 2.55 13.73 -6.77
CA HIS A 151 1.36 12.88 -6.57
C HIS A 151 0.68 13.26 -5.26
N ALA A 152 -0.54 13.79 -5.35
CA ALA A 152 -1.34 14.16 -4.18
C ALA A 152 -1.83 12.94 -3.38
N GLY A 153 -1.98 11.79 -4.04
CA GLY A 153 -2.37 10.52 -3.40
C GLY A 153 -1.20 9.74 -2.78
N GLY A 154 -0.05 10.38 -2.55
CA GLY A 154 1.10 9.75 -1.92
C GLY A 154 1.75 8.64 -2.76
N PHE A 155 2.47 7.74 -2.07
CA PHE A 155 3.15 6.62 -2.73
C PHE A 155 2.19 5.64 -3.41
N ALA A 156 0.98 5.44 -2.85
CA ALA A 156 -0.04 4.59 -3.46
C ALA A 156 -0.43 5.06 -4.87
N ALA A 157 -0.55 6.37 -5.10
CA ALA A 157 -0.84 6.91 -6.43
C ALA A 157 0.33 6.67 -7.41
N VAL A 158 1.57 6.68 -6.94
CA VAL A 158 2.74 6.33 -7.78
C VAL A 158 2.70 4.85 -8.18
N LEU A 159 2.36 3.96 -7.25
CA LEU A 159 2.20 2.53 -7.53
C LEU A 159 1.07 2.28 -8.54
N ALA A 160 -0.06 2.96 -8.37
CA ALA A 160 -1.19 2.85 -9.29
C ALA A 160 -0.83 3.22 -10.74
N GLU A 161 0.00 4.25 -10.95
CA GLU A 161 0.50 4.61 -12.29
C GLU A 161 1.49 3.59 -12.87
N SER A 162 2.18 2.85 -12.01
CA SER A 162 3.20 1.88 -12.42
C SER A 162 2.61 0.56 -12.90
N HIS A 163 1.30 0.51 -13.15
CA HIS A 163 0.56 -0.65 -13.67
C HIS A 163 1.06 -1.97 -13.09
N VAL A 164 0.65 -2.30 -11.86
CA VAL A 164 0.93 -3.63 -11.30
C VAL A 164 0.20 -4.65 -12.16
N GLN A 165 0.89 -5.24 -13.13
CA GLN A 165 0.34 -6.30 -13.97
C GLN A 165 0.35 -7.61 -13.18
N VAL A 166 -0.79 -7.96 -12.67
CA VAL A 166 -1.02 -9.26 -12.06
C VAL A 166 -1.53 -10.21 -13.13
N GLY A 167 -0.81 -11.29 -13.38
CA GLY A 167 -1.06 -12.19 -14.49
C GLY A 167 -2.51 -12.66 -14.64
N SER A 168 -3.04 -12.50 -15.83
CA SER A 168 -4.43 -12.83 -16.18
C SER A 168 -4.72 -14.33 -16.01
N ARG A 169 -5.56 -14.69 -15.04
CA ARG A 169 -6.25 -15.97 -14.98
C ARG A 169 -7.71 -15.79 -15.43
N PRO A 170 -8.32 -16.80 -16.08
CA PRO A 170 -9.73 -16.71 -16.49
C PRO A 170 -10.64 -16.52 -15.28
N ASP A 171 -11.62 -15.65 -15.44
CA ASP A 171 -12.54 -15.20 -14.38
C ASP A 171 -13.33 -16.39 -13.79
N ARG A 172 -12.92 -16.86 -12.63
CA ARG A 172 -13.61 -17.90 -11.84
C ARG A 172 -14.77 -17.34 -10.99
N ARG A 173 -15.03 -16.03 -11.07
CA ARG A 173 -15.93 -15.31 -10.16
C ARG A 173 -17.39 -15.73 -10.27
N GLU A 174 -17.80 -16.33 -11.38
CA GLU A 174 -19.21 -16.66 -11.62
C GLU A 174 -19.67 -17.99 -11.00
N GLN A 175 -18.77 -18.90 -10.63
CA GLN A 175 -19.11 -20.27 -10.21
C GLN A 175 -19.08 -20.52 -8.70
N VAL A 176 -18.83 -19.50 -7.86
CA VAL A 176 -18.80 -19.71 -6.41
C VAL A 176 -20.20 -19.56 -5.82
N ASP A 177 -20.70 -20.64 -5.23
CA ASP A 177 -21.94 -20.63 -4.43
C ASP A 177 -21.80 -19.66 -3.26
N ALA A 178 -22.49 -18.54 -3.34
CA ALA A 178 -22.43 -17.51 -2.32
C ALA A 178 -23.62 -17.66 -1.34
N THR A 179 -23.30 -17.74 -0.06
CA THR A 179 -24.28 -17.77 1.03
C THR A 179 -25.05 -16.44 1.10
N VAL A 180 -26.33 -16.53 1.36
CA VAL A 180 -27.16 -15.34 1.64
C VAL A 180 -27.02 -15.00 3.12
N LEU A 181 -26.80 -13.72 3.44
CA LEU A 181 -26.71 -13.24 4.81
C LEU A 181 -28.06 -13.42 5.51
N PRO A 182 -28.12 -13.99 6.76
CA PRO A 182 -29.38 -14.22 7.46
C PRO A 182 -29.93 -12.89 7.90
N GLY A 183 -30.13 -11.98 7.97
CA GLY A 183 -30.65 -10.68 8.39
C GLY A 183 -31.07 -10.56 9.85
N ASP A 184 -31.23 -11.67 10.53
CA ASP A 184 -31.71 -11.75 11.93
C ASP A 184 -30.58 -12.05 12.94
N ARG A 185 -29.43 -12.49 12.45
CA ARG A 185 -28.25 -12.81 13.29
C ARG A 185 -26.98 -12.73 12.47
N PRO A 186 -25.82 -12.42 13.08
CA PRO A 186 -24.53 -12.46 12.42
C PRO A 186 -24.19 -13.88 11.93
N LEU A 187 -23.55 -13.95 10.77
CA LEU A 187 -22.99 -15.16 10.22
C LEU A 187 -21.50 -15.27 10.60
N GLY A 188 -21.12 -16.32 11.33
CA GLY A 188 -19.72 -16.66 11.54
C GLY A 188 -19.09 -17.07 10.20
N LEU A 189 -18.13 -16.31 9.72
CA LEU A 189 -17.44 -16.59 8.47
C LEU A 189 -16.20 -17.45 8.73
N VAL A 190 -15.90 -18.30 7.75
CA VAL A 190 -14.64 -19.05 7.70
C VAL A 190 -13.86 -18.64 6.44
N PRO A 191 -12.53 -18.74 6.44
CA PRO A 191 -11.70 -18.45 5.28
C PRO A 191 -12.21 -19.17 4.01
N GLY A 192 -12.27 -18.42 2.91
CA GLY A 192 -12.79 -18.90 1.63
C GLY A 192 -14.31 -18.77 1.44
N GLN A 193 -15.07 -18.54 2.51
CA GLN A 193 -16.53 -18.43 2.41
C GLN A 193 -16.93 -17.14 1.69
N VAL A 194 -17.91 -17.27 0.76
CA VAL A 194 -18.45 -16.16 -0.01
C VAL A 194 -19.88 -15.85 0.43
N VAL A 195 -20.18 -14.57 0.61
CA VAL A 195 -21.53 -14.08 0.90
C VAL A 195 -21.99 -13.07 -0.14
N ARG A 196 -23.31 -13.06 -0.42
CA ARG A 196 -23.93 -12.00 -1.21
C ARG A 196 -24.20 -10.81 -0.30
N LEU A 197 -23.88 -9.59 -0.78
CA LEU A 197 -24.15 -8.38 -0.04
C LEU A 197 -25.64 -7.97 -0.14
N ARG A 198 -26.49 -8.87 0.38
CA ARG A 198 -27.93 -8.70 0.54
C ARG A 198 -28.42 -9.55 1.71
N THR A 199 -29.45 -9.13 2.40
CA THR A 199 -30.05 -9.86 3.50
C THR A 199 -31.30 -10.62 3.04
N GLY A 200 -31.35 -11.93 3.22
CA GLY A 200 -32.48 -12.76 2.84
C GLY A 200 -32.98 -12.51 1.41
N ALA A 201 -34.26 -12.28 1.24
CA ALA A 201 -34.89 -11.86 -0.02
C ALA A 201 -34.94 -10.32 -0.19
N GLY A 202 -34.32 -9.57 0.72
CA GLY A 202 -34.29 -8.11 0.70
C GLY A 202 -33.46 -7.52 -0.47
N PRO A 203 -33.40 -6.19 -0.60
CA PRO A 203 -32.58 -5.52 -1.58
C PRO A 203 -31.08 -5.81 -1.36
N THR A 204 -30.27 -5.52 -2.36
CA THR A 204 -28.81 -5.41 -2.18
C THR A 204 -28.49 -4.32 -1.18
N LEU A 205 -27.42 -4.50 -0.43
CA LEU A 205 -26.90 -3.47 0.46
C LEU A 205 -26.27 -2.35 -0.38
N ASP A 206 -26.68 -1.12 -0.10
CA ASP A 206 -26.10 0.05 -0.77
C ASP A 206 -24.79 0.46 -0.13
N MET A 207 -24.68 0.29 1.19
CA MET A 207 -23.50 0.66 1.96
C MET A 207 -23.18 -0.39 3.01
N VAL A 208 -21.93 -0.80 3.07
CA VAL A 208 -21.43 -1.69 4.11
C VAL A 208 -20.35 -0.99 4.93
N ARG A 209 -20.24 -1.42 6.18
CA ARG A 209 -19.19 -1.02 7.10
C ARG A 209 -18.39 -2.25 7.51
N LEU A 210 -17.09 -2.15 7.40
CA LEU A 210 -16.16 -3.17 7.86
C LEU A 210 -15.42 -2.60 9.06
N GLY A 211 -15.64 -3.24 10.19
CA GLY A 211 -15.03 -2.87 11.46
C GLY A 211 -13.89 -3.84 11.79
N LEU A 212 -12.75 -3.30 12.15
CA LEU A 212 -11.61 -4.01 12.72
C LEU A 212 -11.55 -3.74 14.20
N GLY A 213 -11.44 -4.79 15.02
CA GLY A 213 -11.22 -4.67 16.44
C GLY A 213 -10.12 -5.61 16.92
N TRP A 214 -9.42 -5.20 17.99
CA TRP A 214 -8.42 -6.01 18.69
C TRP A 214 -8.31 -5.56 20.14
N ASP A 215 -7.77 -6.42 20.99
CA ASP A 215 -7.48 -6.06 22.37
C ASP A 215 -6.15 -5.31 22.48
N PRO A 216 -6.05 -4.28 23.35
CA PRO A 216 -4.81 -3.63 23.66
C PRO A 216 -3.76 -4.63 24.13
N VAL A 217 -2.61 -4.67 23.47
CA VAL A 217 -1.49 -5.51 23.90
C VAL A 217 -0.68 -4.73 24.94
N PRO A 218 -0.55 -5.23 26.19
CA PRO A 218 0.35 -4.62 27.15
C PRO A 218 1.76 -4.67 26.59
N GLY A 219 2.33 -3.50 26.35
CA GLY A 219 3.64 -3.40 25.75
C GLY A 219 4.69 -4.19 26.53
N HIS A 220 5.53 -4.94 25.85
CA HIS A 220 6.69 -5.59 26.44
C HIS A 220 7.72 -4.53 26.78
N LYS A 221 7.97 -4.33 28.07
CA LYS A 221 9.06 -3.46 28.54
C LYS A 221 10.40 -4.11 28.15
N LEU A 222 10.96 -3.66 27.05
CA LEU A 222 12.41 -3.76 26.89
C LEU A 222 13.06 -2.90 27.96
N VAL A 223 14.11 -3.42 28.59
CA VAL A 223 14.80 -2.78 29.71
C VAL A 223 15.09 -1.30 29.35
N GLY A 224 14.35 -0.37 29.97
CA GLY A 224 14.58 1.07 29.84
C GLY A 224 13.73 1.84 28.82
N GLY A 225 12.79 1.22 28.08
CA GLY A 225 11.91 1.90 27.10
C GLY A 225 10.43 1.88 27.52
N ALA A 226 9.65 2.85 27.03
CA ALA A 226 8.20 2.78 27.07
C ALA A 226 7.71 1.67 26.14
N ALA A 227 6.72 0.89 26.59
CA ALA A 227 6.11 -0.13 25.75
C ALA A 227 5.27 0.58 24.65
N THR A 228 5.47 0.16 23.39
CA THR A 228 4.64 0.64 22.29
C THR A 228 3.42 -0.28 22.16
N PRO A 229 2.19 0.24 22.22
CA PRO A 229 0.99 -0.54 21.97
C PRO A 229 1.00 -1.16 20.56
N ALA A 230 0.27 -2.25 20.36
CA ALA A 230 0.03 -2.74 19.01
C ALA A 230 -0.91 -1.77 18.30
N ASP A 231 -0.44 -1.27 17.17
CA ASP A 231 -1.12 -0.35 16.29
C ASP A 231 -1.46 -1.09 14.99
N LEU A 232 -2.75 -1.35 14.78
CA LEU A 232 -3.25 -2.08 13.63
C LEU A 232 -4.05 -1.14 12.74
N ASP A 233 -3.62 -1.03 11.49
CA ASP A 233 -4.22 -0.17 10.49
C ASP A 233 -5.04 -0.98 9.49
N ALA A 234 -6.31 -0.64 9.35
CA ALA A 234 -7.15 -1.16 8.29
C ALA A 234 -6.93 -0.37 6.99
N ALA A 235 -6.93 -1.06 5.87
CA ALA A 235 -6.88 -0.43 4.56
C ALA A 235 -7.79 -1.13 3.55
N ALA A 236 -8.27 -0.35 2.57
CA ALA A 236 -9.01 -0.83 1.40
C ALA A 236 -8.24 -0.50 0.14
N LEU A 237 -7.90 -1.52 -0.64
CA LEU A 237 -7.16 -1.41 -1.89
C LEU A 237 -8.10 -1.74 -3.04
N MET A 238 -8.27 -0.81 -3.98
CA MET A 238 -9.26 -0.89 -5.07
C MET A 238 -8.58 -1.24 -6.38
N PHE A 239 -9.08 -2.27 -7.05
CA PHE A 239 -8.51 -2.80 -8.28
C PHE A 239 -9.54 -2.84 -9.41
N ASP A 240 -9.09 -2.67 -10.66
CA ASP A 240 -9.89 -2.89 -11.85
C ASP A 240 -10.01 -4.39 -12.22
N ARG A 241 -10.63 -4.68 -13.37
CA ARG A 241 -10.78 -6.05 -13.87
C ARG A 241 -9.48 -6.66 -14.39
N ASP A 242 -8.53 -5.82 -14.75
CA ASP A 242 -7.21 -6.22 -15.22
C ASP A 242 -6.20 -6.28 -14.07
N HIS A 243 -6.71 -6.16 -12.83
CA HIS A 243 -5.96 -6.25 -11.58
C HIS A 243 -5.01 -5.06 -11.32
N HIS A 244 -5.20 -3.93 -12.00
CA HIS A 244 -4.46 -2.73 -11.69
C HIS A 244 -5.00 -2.07 -10.43
N LEU A 245 -4.10 -1.62 -9.56
CA LEU A 245 -4.48 -0.80 -8.41
C LEU A 245 -4.94 0.58 -8.90
N LEU A 246 -6.20 0.92 -8.62
CA LEU A 246 -6.80 2.19 -8.99
C LEU A 246 -6.72 3.23 -7.86
N ASP A 247 -6.89 2.79 -6.62
CA ASP A 247 -6.96 3.68 -5.46
C ASP A 247 -6.73 2.89 -4.15
N ALA A 248 -6.42 3.60 -3.06
CA ALA A 248 -6.23 3.03 -1.74
C ALA A 248 -6.80 3.96 -0.67
N VAL A 249 -7.46 3.39 0.34
CA VAL A 249 -7.97 4.12 1.51
C VAL A 249 -7.38 3.47 2.75
N TYR A 250 -6.74 4.28 3.60
CA TYR A 250 -6.05 3.87 4.82
C TYR A 250 -5.87 5.09 5.74
N PHE A 251 -5.26 4.94 6.93
CA PHE A 251 -5.10 6.02 7.91
C PHE A 251 -4.60 7.34 7.32
N ALA A 252 -3.85 7.26 6.26
CA ALA A 252 -3.20 8.39 5.61
C ALA A 252 -3.93 8.93 4.36
N GLN A 253 -4.87 8.20 3.82
CA GLN A 253 -5.79 8.61 2.76
C GLN A 253 -7.20 8.16 3.15
N LEU A 254 -7.93 9.02 3.89
CA LEU A 254 -9.19 8.66 4.51
C LEU A 254 -10.38 8.54 3.55
N SER A 255 -10.20 8.83 2.28
CA SER A 255 -11.30 8.74 1.29
C SER A 255 -10.76 8.40 -0.08
N SER A 256 -11.44 7.51 -0.79
CA SER A 256 -11.18 7.27 -2.20
C SER A 256 -11.48 8.52 -3.06
N ASN A 257 -10.91 8.57 -4.26
CA ASN A 257 -11.08 9.69 -5.19
C ASN A 257 -12.55 9.92 -5.59
N ASP A 258 -13.35 8.85 -5.66
CA ASP A 258 -14.80 8.91 -5.92
C ASP A 258 -15.63 9.15 -4.65
N GLY A 259 -14.99 9.12 -3.47
CA GLY A 259 -15.61 9.28 -2.17
C GLY A 259 -16.50 8.10 -1.75
N ALA A 260 -16.47 6.98 -2.47
CA ALA A 260 -17.27 5.80 -2.17
C ALA A 260 -16.70 4.96 -1.01
N VAL A 261 -15.38 4.95 -0.84
CA VAL A 261 -14.71 4.25 0.24
C VAL A 261 -14.13 5.27 1.21
N ARG A 262 -14.37 5.07 2.52
CA ARG A 262 -13.89 5.99 3.57
C ARG A 262 -13.41 5.25 4.79
N HIS A 263 -12.29 5.70 5.32
CA HIS A 263 -11.76 5.33 6.62
C HIS A 263 -12.29 6.33 7.65
N LEU A 264 -12.92 5.86 8.73
CA LEU A 264 -13.63 6.74 9.67
C LEU A 264 -12.81 7.13 10.91
N GLY A 265 -11.59 6.70 11.01
CA GLY A 265 -10.69 7.05 12.12
C GLY A 265 -9.62 6.01 12.32
N ASP A 266 -8.57 6.42 13.00
CA ASP A 266 -7.38 5.66 13.33
C ASP A 266 -7.32 5.47 14.86
N SER A 267 -7.01 4.26 15.31
CA SER A 267 -6.84 3.90 16.72
C SER A 267 -5.44 3.36 16.97
N MET A 268 -4.57 4.19 17.45
CA MET A 268 -3.16 3.87 17.72
C MET A 268 -2.91 2.85 18.84
N THR A 269 -3.92 2.42 19.59
CA THR A 269 -3.74 1.62 20.82
C THR A 269 -4.65 0.43 20.94
N GLY A 270 -5.72 0.35 20.14
CA GLY A 270 -6.78 -0.63 20.32
C GLY A 270 -7.61 -0.43 21.60
N GLU A 271 -7.48 0.71 22.28
CA GLU A 271 -8.27 1.01 23.48
C GLU A 271 -9.70 1.34 23.10
N GLY A 272 -10.65 0.70 23.76
CA GLY A 272 -12.09 0.89 23.55
C GLY A 272 -12.80 -0.45 23.38
N GLY A 273 -14.12 -0.48 23.57
CA GLY A 273 -14.93 -1.67 23.32
C GLY A 273 -15.48 -1.65 21.89
N GLY A 274 -15.30 -2.73 21.13
CA GLY A 274 -15.89 -2.89 19.82
C GLY A 274 -14.90 -2.67 18.65
N GLU A 275 -15.27 -1.85 17.66
CA GLU A 275 -14.42 -1.56 16.51
C GLU A 275 -13.43 -0.45 16.85
N ASN A 276 -12.16 -0.72 16.62
CA ASN A 276 -11.09 0.25 16.80
C ASN A 276 -10.88 1.05 15.51
N GLU A 277 -11.07 0.42 14.35
CA GLU A 277 -11.04 1.05 13.05
C GLU A 277 -12.20 0.64 12.17
N VAL A 278 -12.61 1.55 11.30
CA VAL A 278 -13.80 1.35 10.46
C VAL A 278 -13.56 1.85 9.05
N ILE A 279 -13.84 1.00 8.08
CA ILE A 279 -13.93 1.37 6.67
C ILE A 279 -15.38 1.24 6.21
N THR A 280 -15.92 2.29 5.61
CA THR A 280 -17.23 2.27 4.94
C THR A 280 -17.05 2.17 3.43
N VAL A 281 -17.92 1.38 2.79
CA VAL A 281 -17.94 1.19 1.34
C VAL A 281 -19.37 1.41 0.83
N ASP A 282 -19.56 2.51 0.10
CA ASP A 282 -20.80 2.80 -0.62
C ASP A 282 -20.77 2.08 -1.98
N LEU A 283 -21.38 0.90 -2.01
CA LEU A 283 -21.38 0.00 -3.17
C LEU A 283 -22.14 0.61 -4.37
N SER A 284 -23.06 1.56 -4.10
CA SER A 284 -23.81 2.24 -5.14
C SER A 284 -23.03 3.34 -5.84
N ARG A 285 -21.97 3.86 -5.20
CA ARG A 285 -21.16 4.99 -5.68
C ARG A 285 -19.76 4.59 -6.13
N ILE A 286 -19.35 3.35 -5.88
CA ILE A 286 -18.05 2.86 -6.34
C ILE A 286 -17.90 3.10 -7.85
N HIS A 287 -16.76 3.67 -8.24
CA HIS A 287 -16.47 3.94 -9.65
C HIS A 287 -16.55 2.66 -10.49
N PRO A 288 -17.21 2.67 -11.67
CA PRO A 288 -17.45 1.46 -12.47
C PRO A 288 -16.20 0.68 -12.91
N GLN A 289 -15.04 1.32 -12.90
CA GLN A 289 -13.77 0.65 -13.17
C GLN A 289 -13.30 -0.24 -12.01
N VAL A 290 -13.73 0.02 -10.77
CA VAL A 290 -13.38 -0.80 -9.61
C VAL A 290 -14.14 -2.10 -9.67
N ALA A 291 -13.45 -3.19 -9.85
CA ALA A 291 -14.00 -4.53 -9.87
C ALA A 291 -13.83 -5.27 -8.54
N THR A 292 -12.80 -4.92 -7.78
CA THR A 292 -12.46 -5.57 -6.50
C THR A 292 -11.94 -4.55 -5.51
N VAL A 293 -12.39 -4.65 -4.26
CA VAL A 293 -11.84 -3.95 -3.10
C VAL A 293 -11.31 -5.00 -2.14
N ILE A 294 -10.00 -5.01 -1.89
CA ILE A 294 -9.39 -5.91 -0.91
C ILE A 294 -9.15 -5.14 0.38
N LEU A 295 -9.57 -5.74 1.49
CA LEU A 295 -9.41 -5.21 2.83
C LEU A 295 -8.23 -5.92 3.49
N VAL A 296 -7.25 -5.14 3.91
CA VAL A 296 -6.06 -5.62 4.61
C VAL A 296 -5.96 -4.94 5.96
N VAL A 297 -5.28 -5.60 6.89
CA VAL A 297 -4.81 -5.02 8.13
C VAL A 297 -3.30 -5.15 8.20
N THR A 298 -2.63 -4.10 8.64
CA THR A 298 -1.17 -4.07 8.81
C THR A 298 -0.82 -3.60 10.22
N SER A 299 0.28 -4.08 10.78
CA SER A 299 0.79 -3.61 12.07
C SER A 299 1.84 -2.55 11.84
N TYR A 300 1.50 -1.28 12.07
CA TYR A 300 2.35 -0.12 11.80
C TYR A 300 3.75 -0.22 12.46
N HIS A 301 3.80 -0.69 13.69
CA HIS A 301 5.06 -0.88 14.42
C HIS A 301 5.70 -2.26 14.21
N GLY A 302 5.16 -3.10 13.33
CA GLY A 302 5.68 -4.43 13.03
C GLY A 302 5.47 -5.44 14.15
N HIS A 303 4.48 -5.25 15.03
CA HIS A 303 4.07 -6.28 15.97
C HIS A 303 3.52 -7.48 15.21
N SER A 304 3.95 -8.66 15.58
CA SER A 304 3.44 -9.88 14.95
C SER A 304 2.06 -10.26 15.50
N PHE A 305 1.24 -10.87 14.65
CA PHE A 305 -0.13 -11.26 15.00
C PHE A 305 -0.20 -12.35 16.10
N ASP A 306 0.89 -13.06 16.39
CA ASP A 306 0.96 -13.97 17.54
C ASP A 306 0.94 -13.23 18.89
N SER A 307 1.28 -11.95 18.90
CA SER A 307 1.18 -11.09 20.09
C SER A 307 -0.16 -10.38 20.24
N ILE A 308 -0.98 -10.35 19.18
CA ILE A 308 -2.28 -9.64 19.16
C ILE A 308 -3.39 -10.60 19.61
N ARG A 309 -4.29 -10.09 20.45
CA ARG A 309 -5.39 -10.89 21.01
C ARG A 309 -6.73 -10.38 20.51
N ASN A 310 -7.68 -11.32 20.35
CA ASN A 310 -9.06 -11.05 19.99
C ASN A 310 -9.22 -10.13 18.76
N ALA A 311 -8.30 -10.25 17.79
CA ALA A 311 -8.43 -9.54 16.53
C ALA A 311 -9.60 -10.12 15.73
N PHE A 312 -10.47 -9.26 15.22
CA PHE A 312 -11.61 -9.65 14.41
C PHE A 312 -11.94 -8.59 13.36
N CYS A 313 -12.57 -9.04 12.29
CA CYS A 313 -13.22 -8.18 11.30
C CYS A 313 -14.72 -8.50 11.27
N ARG A 314 -15.58 -7.49 11.22
CA ARG A 314 -17.02 -7.68 11.07
C ARG A 314 -17.60 -6.85 9.93
N LEU A 315 -18.58 -7.44 9.26
CA LEU A 315 -19.40 -6.77 8.25
C LEU A 315 -20.70 -6.28 8.89
N VAL A 316 -21.00 -5.02 8.71
CA VAL A 316 -22.19 -4.35 9.23
C VAL A 316 -22.96 -3.72 8.09
N ASP A 317 -24.28 -3.83 8.08
CA ASP A 317 -25.15 -3.02 7.25
C ASP A 317 -25.10 -1.58 7.76
N ALA A 318 -24.54 -0.67 6.97
CA ALA A 318 -24.37 0.71 7.39
C ALA A 318 -25.70 1.48 7.51
N GLY A 319 -26.77 1.02 6.84
CA GLY A 319 -28.09 1.61 6.90
C GLY A 319 -28.84 1.28 8.19
N THR A 320 -28.73 0.05 8.69
CA THR A 320 -29.45 -0.44 9.86
C THR A 320 -28.57 -0.55 11.12
N GLY A 321 -27.24 -0.58 10.96
CA GLY A 321 -26.29 -0.84 12.03
C GLY A 321 -26.23 -2.32 12.45
N ALA A 322 -26.93 -3.22 11.75
CA ALA A 322 -26.94 -4.63 12.07
C ALA A 322 -25.63 -5.30 11.67
N GLU A 323 -25.02 -6.05 12.58
CA GLU A 323 -23.90 -6.93 12.25
C GLU A 323 -24.40 -8.10 11.41
N LEU A 324 -23.81 -8.27 10.23
CA LEU A 324 -24.22 -9.28 9.25
C LEU A 324 -23.31 -10.49 9.25
N ALA A 325 -22.02 -10.27 9.47
CA ALA A 325 -21.03 -11.32 9.49
C ALA A 325 -19.82 -10.95 10.35
N HIS A 326 -19.16 -11.97 10.86
CA HIS A 326 -17.99 -11.89 11.73
C HIS A 326 -16.92 -12.87 11.27
N LEU A 327 -15.69 -12.41 11.22
CA LEU A 327 -14.51 -13.20 10.95
C LEU A 327 -13.49 -12.96 12.06
N ASP A 328 -13.17 -14.01 12.79
CA ASP A 328 -12.05 -13.97 13.74
C ASP A 328 -10.73 -14.02 12.98
N LEU A 329 -9.84 -13.07 13.24
CA LEU A 329 -8.52 -13.00 12.63
C LEU A 329 -7.53 -13.84 13.45
N HIS A 330 -7.81 -15.15 13.53
CA HIS A 330 -6.97 -16.10 14.24
C HIS A 330 -5.88 -16.63 13.31
N GLY A 331 -4.78 -16.96 13.88
CA GLY A 331 -3.66 -17.55 13.15
C GLY A 331 -2.37 -16.89 13.55
N GLY A 332 -2.13 -16.86 14.90
CA GLY A 332 -0.87 -16.37 15.46
C GLY A 332 0.31 -16.94 14.72
N GLY A 333 1.14 -16.04 14.21
CA GLY A 333 2.36 -16.33 13.49
C GLY A 333 3.20 -15.07 13.41
N PRO A 334 4.42 -15.15 12.91
CA PRO A 334 5.33 -13.99 12.88
C PRO A 334 4.95 -12.95 11.81
N HIS A 335 3.80 -13.09 11.15
CA HIS A 335 3.33 -12.13 10.16
C HIS A 335 2.89 -10.81 10.78
N THR A 336 3.03 -9.72 10.04
CA THR A 336 2.75 -8.35 10.46
C THR A 336 1.54 -7.74 9.79
N GLY A 337 0.85 -8.48 8.95
CA GLY A 337 -0.38 -8.08 8.30
C GLY A 337 -1.27 -9.27 7.95
N MET A 338 -2.49 -8.98 7.53
CA MET A 338 -3.48 -9.98 7.14
C MET A 338 -4.40 -9.44 6.07
N VAL A 339 -4.70 -10.27 5.07
CA VAL A 339 -5.79 -10.02 4.12
C VAL A 339 -7.08 -10.47 4.79
N MET A 340 -7.96 -9.54 5.14
CA MET A 340 -9.19 -9.83 5.87
C MET A 340 -10.27 -10.39 4.95
N ALA A 341 -10.58 -9.65 3.90
CA ALA A 341 -11.66 -9.98 2.97
C ALA A 341 -11.50 -9.27 1.65
N LYS A 342 -12.24 -9.72 0.63
CA LYS A 342 -12.43 -8.95 -0.62
C LYS A 342 -13.91 -8.72 -0.89
N LEU A 343 -14.24 -7.51 -1.35
CA LEU A 343 -15.49 -7.19 -2.01
C LEU A 343 -15.26 -7.21 -3.51
N TYR A 344 -16.14 -7.84 -4.28
CA TYR A 344 -15.99 -7.89 -5.72
C TYR A 344 -17.32 -7.88 -6.45
N LEU A 345 -17.33 -7.27 -7.63
CA LEU A 345 -18.53 -7.18 -8.47
C LEU A 345 -18.63 -8.41 -9.35
N ALA A 346 -19.64 -9.25 -9.10
CA ALA A 346 -20.03 -10.38 -9.95
C ALA A 346 -21.25 -10.03 -10.81
N ALA A 347 -21.61 -10.86 -11.79
CA ALA A 347 -22.79 -10.65 -12.62
C ALA A 347 -24.10 -10.51 -11.79
N THR A 348 -24.14 -11.12 -10.61
CA THR A 348 -25.30 -11.08 -9.70
C THR A 348 -25.21 -10.01 -8.62
N GLY A 349 -24.32 -9.02 -8.77
CA GLY A 349 -24.08 -7.94 -7.81
C GLY A 349 -22.86 -8.15 -6.92
N TRP A 350 -22.66 -7.24 -5.98
CA TRP A 350 -21.53 -7.29 -5.07
C TRP A 350 -21.56 -8.50 -4.14
N LYS A 351 -20.41 -9.12 -3.98
CA LYS A 351 -20.16 -10.22 -3.05
C LYS A 351 -18.98 -9.86 -2.13
N MET A 352 -18.93 -10.51 -0.97
CA MET A 352 -17.76 -10.49 -0.08
C MET A 352 -17.25 -11.91 0.09
N GLN A 353 -15.93 -12.08 0.03
CA GLN A 353 -15.25 -13.31 0.41
C GLN A 353 -14.40 -13.06 1.65
N ALA A 354 -14.62 -13.86 2.68
CA ALA A 354 -13.74 -13.92 3.84
C ALA A 354 -12.41 -14.58 3.44
N ILE A 355 -11.27 -14.01 3.81
CA ILE A 355 -9.95 -14.51 3.43
C ILE A 355 -9.19 -14.99 4.65
N GLY A 356 -8.77 -14.11 5.56
CA GLY A 356 -8.03 -14.48 6.77
C GLY A 356 -6.62 -14.99 6.47
N GLU A 357 -5.95 -14.48 5.42
CA GLU A 357 -4.62 -14.94 5.00
C GLU A 357 -3.52 -14.04 5.53
N PRO A 358 -2.47 -14.62 6.17
CA PRO A 358 -1.32 -13.87 6.67
C PRO A 358 -0.50 -13.24 5.54
N ILE A 359 -0.01 -12.01 5.78
CA ILE A 359 0.94 -11.32 4.91
C ILE A 359 2.04 -10.66 5.74
N TYR A 360 3.15 -10.34 5.10
CA TYR A 360 4.26 -9.61 5.72
C TYR A 360 4.26 -8.18 5.22
N ALA A 361 3.53 -7.31 5.93
CA ALA A 361 3.40 -5.91 5.58
C ALA A 361 3.17 -5.09 6.86
N THR A 362 3.78 -3.90 6.92
CA THR A 362 3.55 -2.90 7.97
C THR A 362 2.86 -1.65 7.39
N HIS A 363 2.70 -1.62 6.07
CA HIS A 363 1.99 -0.58 5.35
C HIS A 363 1.18 -1.19 4.19
N PRO A 364 -0.01 -0.65 3.86
CA PRO A 364 -0.85 -1.21 2.79
C PRO A 364 -0.18 -1.31 1.42
N GLY A 365 0.76 -0.41 1.10
CA GLY A 365 1.53 -0.47 -0.13
C GLY A 365 2.41 -1.72 -0.26
N GLU A 366 2.90 -2.26 0.86
CA GLU A 366 3.68 -3.50 0.90
C GLU A 366 2.79 -4.74 0.68
N ALA A 367 1.51 -4.63 1.02
CA ALA A 367 0.55 -5.72 0.83
C ALA A 367 0.23 -5.98 -0.64
N VAL A 368 0.25 -4.94 -1.49
CA VAL A 368 -0.29 -4.99 -2.87
C VAL A 368 0.18 -6.20 -3.66
N HIS A 369 1.47 -6.52 -3.59
CA HIS A 369 2.04 -7.64 -4.36
C HIS A 369 1.65 -9.02 -3.83
N GLN A 370 1.36 -9.11 -2.52
CA GLN A 370 0.92 -10.35 -1.89
C GLN A 370 -0.56 -10.64 -2.16
N LEU A 371 -1.28 -9.71 -2.81
CA LEU A 371 -2.72 -9.82 -3.09
C LEU A 371 -3.04 -10.47 -4.44
N THR A 372 -2.05 -10.73 -5.28
CA THR A 372 -2.20 -11.19 -6.67
C THR A 372 -3.20 -12.33 -6.83
N HIS A 373 -3.07 -13.36 -5.99
CA HIS A 373 -3.90 -14.55 -6.06
C HIS A 373 -5.33 -14.35 -5.54
N HIS A 374 -5.59 -13.25 -4.83
CA HIS A 374 -6.94 -12.87 -4.41
C HIS A 374 -7.69 -12.06 -5.46
N LEU A 375 -7.01 -11.50 -6.45
CA LEU A 375 -7.61 -10.69 -7.50
C LEU A 375 -8.22 -11.55 -8.62
N ALA A 376 -7.85 -12.82 -8.70
CA ALA A 376 -8.34 -13.79 -9.68
C ALA A 376 -9.77 -14.28 -9.37
#